data_1588d9a4073d6ac8a84060f8d05c3a19
#
_entry.id   1588d9a4073d6ac8a84060f8d05c3a19
#
_cell.length_a   1.000
_cell.length_b   1.000
_cell.length_c   1.000
_cell.angle_alpha   90.00
_cell.angle_beta   90.00
_cell.angle_gamma   90.00
#
_symmetry.space_group_name_H-M   'P 1'
#
loop_
_entity.id
_entity.type
_entity.pdbx_description
1 polymer ?
#
loop_
_entity_poly.entity_id
_entity_poly.type
_entity_poly.pdbx_seq_one_letter_code
_entity_poly.pdbx_strand_id
1 'polypeptide(L)'
;MQHFFSITLLAAAVVSCSSSSQLDRLARDLERYPEYSIILEDMKEEGNFFDDYYHRYKLIHAERNGAPDSLIYKSELTDWLRVHQREYEKYDQYLGMVIASKTLENEKSFAQHPPGYQYVGDPRYGAWRTDESGNSFWEFYGKYALMSSLFGMMTRPVYQNDWEGYRDSRTRGRPYFGRNREFGTNGTQTKETHKNFFERRLERDRLAKERFSQKVQNRVRRSNMSKVRSRSSRGFGK
;
A
#
# COMPACT_ATOMS: atom_id res chain seq x y z
N MET A 1 -47.87 -52.02 10.28
CA MET A 1 -47.71 -50.88 9.37
C MET A 1 -46.91 -49.84 10.10
N GLN A 2 -45.57 -49.75 9.83
CA GLN A 2 -44.68 -48.73 10.37
C GLN A 2 -44.21 -47.87 9.22
N HIS A 3 -44.59 -46.60 9.25
CA HIS A 3 -44.14 -45.60 8.27
C HIS A 3 -42.83 -45.00 8.74
N PHE A 4 -41.74 -45.32 8.05
CA PHE A 4 -40.47 -44.63 8.18
C PHE A 4 -40.51 -43.28 7.41
N PHE A 5 -40.50 -42.17 8.14
CA PHE A 5 -40.28 -40.84 7.58
C PHE A 5 -38.78 -40.62 7.42
N SER A 6 -38.34 -40.65 6.16
CA SER A 6 -36.95 -40.32 5.79
C SER A 6 -36.80 -38.80 5.68
N ILE A 7 -36.17 -38.17 6.64
CA ILE A 7 -35.83 -36.73 6.60
C ILE A 7 -34.53 -36.57 5.80
N THR A 8 -34.66 -36.16 4.56
CA THR A 8 -33.51 -35.81 3.72
C THR A 8 -33.01 -34.42 4.14
N LEU A 9 -31.88 -34.37 4.86
CA LEU A 9 -31.20 -33.15 5.24
C LEU A 9 -30.46 -32.57 4.02
N LEU A 10 -31.03 -31.53 3.40
CA LEU A 10 -30.41 -30.81 2.29
C LEU A 10 -29.32 -29.87 2.85
N ALA A 11 -28.06 -30.31 2.81
CA ALA A 11 -26.91 -29.49 3.16
C ALA A 11 -26.66 -28.45 2.05
N ALA A 12 -27.12 -27.22 2.28
CA ALA A 12 -26.76 -26.08 1.43
C ALA A 12 -25.29 -25.78 1.64
N ALA A 13 -24.44 -26.21 0.70
CA ALA A 13 -23.06 -25.78 0.63
C ALA A 13 -23.02 -24.27 0.29
N VAL A 14 -22.79 -23.43 1.29
CA VAL A 14 -22.52 -22.01 1.09
C VAL A 14 -21.12 -21.91 0.50
N VAL A 15 -21.03 -21.86 -0.84
CA VAL A 15 -19.78 -21.52 -1.53
C VAL A 15 -19.50 -20.06 -1.22
N SER A 16 -18.71 -19.83 -0.17
CA SER A 16 -18.13 -18.52 0.12
C SER A 16 -17.12 -18.20 -0.98
N CYS A 17 -17.54 -17.49 -2.01
CA CYS A 17 -16.65 -16.83 -2.96
C CYS A 17 -15.90 -15.74 -2.20
N SER A 18 -14.80 -16.09 -1.51
CA SER A 18 -13.81 -15.12 -1.08
C SER A 18 -13.13 -14.59 -2.35
N SER A 19 -13.55 -13.41 -2.81
CA SER A 19 -12.85 -12.74 -3.89
C SER A 19 -11.42 -12.47 -3.42
N SER A 20 -10.45 -13.16 -4.03
CA SER A 20 -9.03 -12.95 -3.73
C SER A 20 -8.69 -11.48 -3.96
N SER A 21 -7.92 -10.87 -3.04
CA SER A 21 -7.50 -9.48 -3.18
C SER A 21 -6.65 -9.28 -4.44
N GLN A 22 -6.54 -8.04 -4.92
CA GLN A 22 -5.66 -7.73 -6.06
C GLN A 22 -4.20 -8.07 -5.75
N LEU A 23 -3.77 -7.80 -4.52
CA LEU A 23 -2.45 -8.17 -4.04
C LEU A 23 -2.19 -9.68 -4.10
N ASP A 24 -3.18 -10.50 -3.69
CA ASP A 24 -3.05 -11.96 -3.74
C ASP A 24 -2.95 -12.49 -5.17
N ARG A 25 -3.62 -11.84 -6.13
CA ARG A 25 -3.51 -12.18 -7.55
C ARG A 25 -2.12 -11.88 -8.07
N LEU A 26 -1.63 -10.66 -7.83
CA LEU A 26 -0.29 -10.26 -8.23
C LEU A 26 0.80 -11.15 -7.60
N ALA A 27 0.66 -11.48 -6.32
CA ALA A 27 1.59 -12.39 -5.65
C ALA A 27 1.61 -13.78 -6.31
N ARG A 28 0.44 -14.33 -6.68
CA ARG A 28 0.37 -15.60 -7.42
C ARG A 28 1.00 -15.53 -8.81
N ASP A 29 0.75 -14.45 -9.55
CA ASP A 29 1.30 -14.27 -10.89
C ASP A 29 2.83 -14.16 -10.87
N LEU A 30 3.39 -13.61 -9.78
CA LEU A 30 4.82 -13.48 -9.56
C LEU A 30 5.50 -14.73 -8.97
N GLU A 31 4.74 -15.77 -8.58
CA GLU A 31 5.30 -17.02 -8.04
C GLU A 31 6.28 -17.72 -8.97
N ARG A 32 6.14 -17.55 -10.28
CA ARG A 32 7.03 -18.10 -11.30
C ARG A 32 8.47 -17.56 -11.24
N TYR A 33 8.65 -16.37 -10.64
CA TYR A 33 9.96 -15.76 -10.50
C TYR A 33 10.70 -16.28 -9.26
N PRO A 34 12.03 -16.37 -9.29
CA PRO A 34 12.83 -16.81 -8.15
C PRO A 34 12.59 -15.97 -6.90
N GLU A 35 12.49 -14.66 -7.08
CA GLU A 35 12.17 -13.69 -6.04
C GLU A 35 11.42 -12.50 -6.60
N TYR A 36 10.65 -11.83 -5.74
CA TYR A 36 9.90 -10.62 -6.11
C TYR A 36 9.62 -9.71 -4.91
N SER A 37 9.30 -8.46 -5.22
CA SER A 37 8.77 -7.46 -4.29
C SER A 37 7.59 -6.75 -4.93
N ILE A 38 6.50 -6.59 -4.18
CA ILE A 38 5.34 -5.78 -4.55
C ILE A 38 5.33 -4.55 -3.65
N ILE A 39 5.51 -3.38 -4.24
CA ILE A 39 5.53 -2.08 -3.56
C ILE A 39 4.22 -1.38 -3.85
N LEU A 40 3.58 -0.81 -2.81
CA LEU A 40 2.42 0.06 -2.99
C LEU A 40 2.89 1.43 -3.49
N GLU A 41 2.88 1.62 -4.80
CA GLU A 41 3.44 2.81 -5.44
C GLU A 41 2.52 4.02 -5.34
N ASP A 42 1.21 3.79 -5.47
CA ASP A 42 0.26 4.89 -5.41
C ASP A 42 -1.14 4.41 -5.01
N MET A 43 -1.95 5.32 -4.49
CA MET A 43 -3.34 5.08 -4.10
C MET A 43 -4.21 6.25 -4.53
N LYS A 44 -5.46 5.98 -4.88
CA LYS A 44 -6.45 7.04 -5.12
C LYS A 44 -7.86 6.58 -4.78
N GLU A 45 -8.69 7.56 -4.50
CA GLU A 45 -10.13 7.43 -4.35
C GLU A 45 -10.80 8.29 -5.41
N GLU A 46 -11.78 7.75 -6.11
CA GLU A 46 -12.54 8.44 -7.12
C GLU A 46 -14.03 8.25 -6.85
N GLY A 47 -14.81 9.31 -6.97
CA GLY A 47 -16.26 9.26 -6.83
C GLY A 47 -16.84 10.55 -6.26
N ASN A 48 -18.13 10.76 -6.51
CA ASN A 48 -18.88 11.91 -5.98
C ASN A 48 -19.91 11.52 -4.92
N PHE A 49 -20.49 10.31 -5.01
CA PHE A 49 -21.51 9.77 -4.10
C PHE A 49 -21.10 8.42 -3.52
N PHE A 50 -20.38 7.61 -4.28
CA PHE A 50 -19.76 6.36 -3.85
C PHE A 50 -18.31 6.45 -4.27
N ASP A 51 -17.38 6.15 -3.34
CA ASP A 51 -15.96 6.18 -3.60
C ASP A 51 -15.52 4.83 -4.17
N ASP A 52 -14.87 4.88 -5.31
CA ASP A 52 -14.10 3.78 -5.87
C ASP A 52 -12.65 3.91 -5.44
N TYR A 53 -12.08 2.82 -4.98
CA TYR A 53 -10.74 2.76 -4.42
C TYR A 53 -9.80 2.07 -5.38
N TYR A 54 -8.60 2.63 -5.56
CA TYR A 54 -7.60 2.10 -6.48
C TYR A 54 -6.23 2.08 -5.84
N HIS A 55 -5.50 0.99 -6.11
CA HIS A 55 -4.08 0.88 -5.86
C HIS A 55 -3.31 0.79 -7.17
N ARG A 56 -2.06 1.23 -7.14
CA ARG A 56 -1.08 1.07 -8.19
C ARG A 56 0.17 0.50 -7.58
N TYR A 57 0.70 -0.58 -8.17
CA TYR A 57 1.82 -1.30 -7.60
C TYR A 57 3.04 -1.21 -8.50
N LYS A 58 4.22 -1.10 -7.88
CA LYS A 58 5.50 -1.33 -8.54
C LYS A 58 5.94 -2.76 -8.22
N LEU A 59 6.09 -3.55 -9.27
CA LEU A 59 6.50 -4.94 -9.21
C LEU A 59 7.99 -5.01 -9.53
N ILE A 60 8.78 -5.57 -8.64
CA ILE A 60 10.20 -5.84 -8.90
C ILE A 60 10.38 -7.34 -8.79
N HIS A 61 10.94 -7.98 -9.82
CA HIS A 61 11.15 -9.41 -9.86
C HIS A 61 12.49 -9.76 -10.48
N ALA A 62 13.04 -10.92 -10.12
CA ALA A 62 14.26 -11.46 -10.66
C ALA A 62 13.96 -12.51 -11.72
N GLU A 63 14.68 -12.46 -12.83
CA GLU A 63 14.69 -13.48 -13.86
C GLU A 63 16.07 -14.17 -13.95
N ARG A 64 16.09 -15.47 -14.20
CA ARG A 64 17.34 -16.20 -14.43
C ARG A 64 17.86 -15.92 -15.84
N ASN A 65 19.15 -15.55 -15.94
CA ASN A 65 19.79 -15.24 -17.20
C ASN A 65 20.86 -16.30 -17.55
N GLY A 66 20.41 -17.45 -18.00
CA GLY A 66 21.28 -18.52 -18.58
C GLY A 66 22.19 -19.25 -17.60
N ALA A 67 22.84 -18.56 -16.65
CA ALA A 67 23.66 -19.19 -15.61
C ALA A 67 22.85 -19.37 -14.32
N PRO A 68 23.10 -20.45 -13.54
CA PRO A 68 22.32 -20.75 -12.32
C PRO A 68 22.26 -19.61 -11.30
N ASP A 69 23.35 -18.83 -11.19
CA ASP A 69 23.51 -17.75 -10.20
C ASP A 69 23.39 -16.33 -10.80
N SER A 70 22.97 -16.24 -12.07
CA SER A 70 22.80 -14.95 -12.73
C SER A 70 21.34 -14.53 -12.70
N LEU A 71 21.04 -13.51 -11.90
CA LEU A 71 19.73 -12.88 -11.80
C LEU A 71 19.74 -11.50 -12.43
N ILE A 72 18.73 -11.21 -13.24
CA ILE A 72 18.45 -9.88 -13.76
C ILE A 72 17.16 -9.38 -13.11
N TYR A 73 17.23 -8.18 -12.52
CA TYR A 73 16.07 -7.55 -11.90
C TYR A 73 15.36 -6.65 -12.89
N LYS A 74 14.05 -6.79 -12.94
CA LYS A 74 13.14 -5.95 -13.72
C LYS A 74 12.15 -5.26 -12.82
N SER A 75 11.68 -4.11 -13.28
CA SER A 75 10.66 -3.33 -12.57
C SER A 75 9.54 -3.01 -13.55
N GLU A 76 8.33 -3.25 -13.12
CA GLU A 76 7.09 -2.95 -13.85
C GLU A 76 6.14 -2.14 -12.95
N LEU A 77 5.38 -1.25 -13.57
CA LEU A 77 4.34 -0.49 -12.90
C LEU A 77 3.00 -0.98 -13.41
N THR A 78 2.10 -1.36 -12.50
CA THR A 78 0.76 -1.80 -12.90
C THR A 78 -0.09 -0.62 -13.36
N ASP A 79 -1.17 -0.90 -14.07
CA ASP A 79 -2.29 0.03 -14.16
C ASP A 79 -2.94 0.26 -12.79
N TRP A 80 -3.89 1.19 -12.75
CA TRP A 80 -4.72 1.39 -11.58
C TRP A 80 -5.67 0.20 -11.40
N LEU A 81 -5.49 -0.54 -10.31
CA LEU A 81 -6.31 -1.69 -9.97
C LEU A 81 -7.36 -1.29 -8.96
N ARG A 82 -8.63 -1.51 -9.31
CA ARG A 82 -9.73 -1.29 -8.37
C ARG A 82 -9.64 -2.30 -7.23
N VAL A 83 -9.71 -1.80 -5.99
CA VAL A 83 -9.65 -2.61 -4.77
C VAL A 83 -10.90 -2.39 -3.92
N HIS A 84 -11.20 -3.29 -3.02
CA HIS A 84 -12.24 -3.08 -2.03
C HIS A 84 -11.81 -2.02 -1.00
N GLN A 85 -12.77 -1.27 -0.46
CA GLN A 85 -12.52 -0.29 0.60
C GLN A 85 -11.68 -0.87 1.74
N ARG A 86 -12.00 -2.07 2.21
CA ARG A 86 -11.23 -2.76 3.27
C ARG A 86 -9.77 -3.00 2.91
N GLU A 87 -9.49 -3.32 1.66
CA GLU A 87 -8.12 -3.51 1.16
C GLU A 87 -7.39 -2.16 1.09
N TYR A 88 -8.08 -1.11 0.62
CA TYR A 88 -7.55 0.25 0.61
C TYR A 88 -7.18 0.73 2.00
N GLU A 89 -8.11 0.64 2.97
CA GLU A 89 -7.91 1.03 4.37
C GLU A 89 -6.81 0.20 5.06
N LYS A 90 -6.71 -1.09 4.73
CA LYS A 90 -5.66 -1.98 5.26
C LYS A 90 -4.26 -1.51 4.90
N TYR A 91 -4.10 -0.94 3.69
CA TYR A 91 -2.79 -0.55 3.16
C TYR A 91 -2.57 0.96 3.12
N ASP A 92 -3.48 1.78 3.63
CA ASP A 92 -3.43 3.25 3.59
C ASP A 92 -2.17 3.85 4.24
N GLN A 93 -1.55 3.14 5.19
CA GLN A 93 -0.34 3.57 5.90
C GLN A 93 0.97 3.16 5.22
N TYR A 94 0.92 2.36 4.13
CA TYR A 94 2.10 1.70 3.57
C TYR A 94 2.49 2.21 2.17
N LEU A 95 2.07 3.43 1.80
CA LEU A 95 2.51 4.05 0.55
C LEU A 95 4.05 4.06 0.44
N GLY A 96 4.58 3.64 -0.70
CA GLY A 96 6.02 3.54 -0.95
C GLY A 96 6.72 2.35 -0.26
N MET A 97 5.98 1.46 0.39
CA MET A 97 6.53 0.30 1.10
C MET A 97 6.29 -1.01 0.35
N VAL A 98 7.18 -1.98 0.55
CA VAL A 98 6.95 -3.37 0.16
C VAL A 98 5.81 -3.92 1.02
N ILE A 99 4.79 -4.48 0.37
CA ILE A 99 3.61 -5.07 1.04
C ILE A 99 3.52 -6.59 0.87
N ALA A 100 4.27 -7.13 -0.10
CA ALA A 100 4.48 -8.56 -0.26
C ALA A 100 5.83 -8.81 -0.93
N SER A 101 6.52 -9.86 -0.53
CA SER A 101 7.79 -10.26 -1.12
C SER A 101 8.01 -11.76 -1.03
N LYS A 102 8.88 -12.27 -1.91
CA LYS A 102 9.42 -13.63 -1.88
C LYS A 102 10.93 -13.56 -2.06
N THR A 103 11.69 -14.28 -1.24
CA THR A 103 13.14 -14.42 -1.33
C THR A 103 13.54 -15.65 -2.15
N LEU A 104 14.83 -15.77 -2.47
CA LEU A 104 15.40 -16.95 -3.16
C LEU A 104 15.18 -18.25 -2.40
N GLU A 105 15.12 -18.19 -1.08
CA GLU A 105 14.80 -19.34 -0.22
C GLU A 105 13.31 -19.71 -0.22
N ASN A 106 12.54 -19.06 -1.11
CA ASN A 106 11.08 -19.21 -1.19
C ASN A 106 10.33 -18.77 0.08
N GLU A 107 10.97 -17.96 0.92
CA GLU A 107 10.31 -17.32 2.07
C GLU A 107 9.39 -16.20 1.58
N LYS A 108 8.10 -16.37 1.83
CA LYS A 108 7.08 -15.37 1.52
C LYS A 108 6.84 -14.50 2.75
N SER A 109 6.76 -13.21 2.52
CA SER A 109 6.46 -12.24 3.56
C SER A 109 5.38 -11.26 3.11
N PHE A 110 4.42 -11.03 3.97
CA PHE A 110 3.44 -9.95 3.88
C PHE A 110 3.66 -8.89 4.97
N ALA A 111 4.80 -8.95 5.66
CA ALA A 111 5.20 -7.89 6.58
C ALA A 111 5.71 -6.68 5.79
N GLN A 112 5.18 -5.50 6.11
CA GLN A 112 5.50 -4.28 5.39
C GLN A 112 6.85 -3.73 5.85
N HIS A 113 7.66 -3.32 4.88
CA HIS A 113 8.99 -2.78 5.15
C HIS A 113 9.44 -1.83 4.03
N PRO A 114 10.49 -1.01 4.26
CA PRO A 114 11.05 -0.16 3.21
C PRO A 114 11.58 -0.98 2.04
N PRO A 115 11.51 -0.44 0.82
CA PRO A 115 12.02 -1.13 -0.36
C PRO A 115 13.48 -1.52 -0.22
N GLY A 116 13.83 -2.75 -0.63
CA GLY A 116 15.20 -3.26 -0.67
C GLY A 116 15.75 -3.81 0.65
N TYR A 117 15.12 -3.57 1.79
CA TYR A 117 15.62 -4.02 3.11
C TYR A 117 15.77 -5.54 3.24
N GLN A 118 14.96 -6.31 2.50
CA GLN A 118 15.05 -7.77 2.50
C GLN A 118 16.39 -8.32 1.95
N TYR A 119 17.13 -7.51 1.18
CA TYR A 119 18.42 -7.89 0.60
C TYR A 119 19.61 -7.41 1.42
N VAL A 120 19.36 -6.51 2.36
CA VAL A 120 20.41 -5.97 3.25
C VAL A 120 20.82 -7.02 4.27
N GLY A 121 22.14 -7.16 4.46
CA GLY A 121 22.72 -8.14 5.39
C GLY A 121 22.89 -9.55 4.79
N ASP A 122 22.47 -9.77 3.54
CA ASP A 122 22.69 -11.02 2.84
C ASP A 122 23.97 -10.95 1.99
N PRO A 123 25.02 -11.72 2.31
CA PRO A 123 26.32 -11.65 1.64
C PRO A 123 26.30 -11.99 0.14
N ARG A 124 25.21 -12.54 -0.37
CA ARG A 124 25.02 -12.75 -1.82
C ARG A 124 24.89 -11.44 -2.58
N TYR A 125 24.29 -10.41 -1.96
CA TYR A 125 23.94 -9.15 -2.61
C TYR A 125 24.93 -8.02 -2.33
N GLY A 126 25.66 -8.05 -1.22
CA GLY A 126 26.53 -6.95 -0.83
C GLY A 126 27.39 -7.26 0.40
N ALA A 127 27.93 -6.20 0.97
CA ALA A 127 28.73 -6.28 2.19
C ALA A 127 28.54 -5.01 3.04
N TRP A 128 28.76 -5.15 4.34
CA TRP A 128 28.88 -4.03 5.24
C TRP A 128 30.20 -3.27 5.00
N ARG A 129 30.11 -1.96 4.88
CA ARG A 129 31.23 -1.02 4.77
C ARG A 129 31.18 -0.02 5.89
N THR A 130 32.31 0.57 6.21
CA THR A 130 32.40 1.62 7.24
C THR A 130 32.63 2.96 6.55
N ASP A 131 31.84 3.97 6.93
CA ASP A 131 32.00 5.35 6.45
C ASP A 131 33.14 6.06 7.24
N GLU A 132 33.46 7.29 6.83
CA GLU A 132 34.50 8.10 7.48
C GLU A 132 34.18 8.44 8.94
N SER A 133 32.91 8.37 9.33
CA SER A 133 32.45 8.61 10.71
C SER A 133 32.41 7.33 11.56
N GLY A 134 32.82 6.19 11.01
CA GLY A 134 32.85 4.89 11.71
C GLY A 134 31.51 4.14 11.70
N ASN A 135 30.50 4.60 10.97
CA ASN A 135 29.21 3.92 10.90
C ASN A 135 29.24 2.83 9.82
N SER A 136 28.67 1.67 10.13
CA SER A 136 28.52 0.58 9.16
C SER A 136 27.26 0.80 8.30
N PHE A 137 27.43 0.78 6.96
CA PHE A 137 26.37 0.86 5.99
C PHE A 137 26.45 -0.28 4.98
N TRP A 138 25.32 -0.58 4.33
CA TRP A 138 25.24 -1.65 3.33
C TRP A 138 25.60 -1.16 1.94
N GLU A 139 26.54 -1.85 1.29
CA GLU A 139 26.94 -1.63 -0.09
C GLU A 139 26.62 -2.87 -0.94
N PHE A 140 25.81 -2.69 -2.00
CA PHE A 140 25.52 -3.74 -2.95
C PHE A 140 26.73 -3.99 -3.86
N TYR A 141 27.02 -5.25 -4.17
CA TYR A 141 28.03 -5.57 -5.18
C TYR A 141 27.65 -5.02 -6.55
N GLY A 142 28.66 -4.73 -7.41
CA GLY A 142 28.46 -4.06 -8.69
C GLY A 142 27.40 -4.70 -9.60
N LYS A 143 27.31 -6.05 -9.61
CA LYS A 143 26.27 -6.78 -10.34
C LYS A 143 24.84 -6.52 -9.83
N TYR A 144 24.70 -6.05 -8.60
CA TYR A 144 23.44 -5.70 -7.95
C TYR A 144 23.28 -4.19 -7.70
N ALA A 145 24.17 -3.34 -8.22
CA ALA A 145 24.11 -1.89 -8.04
C ALA A 145 22.76 -1.30 -8.52
N LEU A 146 22.17 -1.88 -9.56
CA LEU A 146 20.85 -1.51 -10.06
C LEU A 146 19.75 -1.69 -9.00
N MET A 147 19.89 -2.59 -8.04
CA MET A 147 18.91 -2.76 -6.96
C MET A 147 18.78 -1.49 -6.13
N SER A 148 19.90 -0.80 -5.86
CA SER A 148 19.85 0.49 -5.15
C SER A 148 18.97 1.51 -5.88
N SER A 149 19.02 1.54 -7.22
CA SER A 149 18.16 2.40 -8.06
C SER A 149 16.72 1.93 -8.07
N LEU A 150 16.48 0.63 -8.29
CA LEU A 150 15.13 0.06 -8.38
C LEU A 150 14.34 0.27 -7.08
N PHE A 151 15.02 0.17 -5.94
CA PHE A 151 14.42 0.36 -4.61
C PHE A 151 14.53 1.79 -4.06
N GLY A 152 15.13 2.73 -4.83
CA GLY A 152 15.30 4.12 -4.39
C GLY A 152 16.32 4.30 -3.26
N MET A 153 17.25 3.36 -3.07
CA MET A 153 18.24 3.36 -2.00
C MET A 153 19.54 4.12 -2.36
N MET A 154 19.67 4.59 -3.60
CA MET A 154 20.91 5.25 -4.06
C MET A 154 21.27 6.50 -3.27
N THR A 155 20.27 7.23 -2.79
CA THR A 155 20.47 8.48 -2.06
C THR A 155 20.59 8.31 -0.55
N ARG A 156 20.30 7.11 -0.04
CA ARG A 156 20.31 6.82 1.39
C ARG A 156 20.80 5.39 1.65
N PRO A 157 22.04 5.24 2.10
CA PRO A 157 22.56 3.94 2.52
C PRO A 157 21.78 3.43 3.73
N VAL A 158 21.58 2.12 3.79
CA VAL A 158 20.98 1.46 4.96
C VAL A 158 22.11 1.22 5.97
N TYR A 159 22.01 1.83 7.12
CA TYR A 159 22.96 1.62 8.22
C TYR A 159 22.63 0.34 9.02
N GLN A 160 23.64 -0.24 9.62
CA GLN A 160 23.52 -1.51 10.33
C GLN A 160 22.49 -1.45 11.47
N ASN A 161 22.48 -0.37 12.24
CA ASN A 161 21.52 -0.18 13.33
C ASN A 161 20.07 -0.06 12.87
N ASP A 162 19.85 0.47 11.66
CA ASP A 162 18.52 0.55 11.05
C ASP A 162 18.07 -0.83 10.54
N TRP A 163 18.98 -1.57 9.90
CA TRP A 163 18.73 -2.95 9.50
C TRP A 163 18.43 -3.88 10.67
N GLU A 164 19.12 -3.72 11.81
CA GLU A 164 18.83 -4.49 13.03
C GLU A 164 17.41 -4.25 13.52
N GLY A 165 16.93 -2.99 13.49
CA GLY A 165 15.53 -2.64 13.79
C GLY A 165 14.54 -3.28 12.83
N TYR A 166 14.87 -3.32 11.54
CA TYR A 166 14.06 -4.04 10.55
C TYR A 166 14.01 -5.54 10.85
N ARG A 167 15.15 -6.18 11.10
CA ARG A 167 15.23 -7.61 11.39
C ARG A 167 14.43 -8.00 12.63
N ASP A 168 14.52 -7.20 13.68
CA ASP A 168 13.72 -7.39 14.91
C ASP A 168 12.21 -7.26 14.65
N SER A 169 11.80 -6.26 13.88
CA SER A 169 10.40 -6.08 13.48
C SER A 169 9.89 -7.23 12.63
N ARG A 170 10.69 -7.71 11.67
CA ARG A 170 10.37 -8.86 10.81
C ARG A 170 10.16 -10.13 11.62
N THR A 171 11.06 -10.42 12.57
CA THR A 171 10.97 -11.59 13.46
C THR A 171 9.69 -11.58 14.27
N ARG A 172 9.19 -10.39 14.63
CA ARG A 172 7.91 -10.22 15.37
C ARG A 172 6.69 -10.11 14.46
N GLY A 173 6.85 -10.24 13.15
CA GLY A 173 5.76 -10.07 12.18
C GLY A 173 5.15 -8.66 12.17
N ARG A 174 5.92 -7.63 12.51
CA ARG A 174 5.47 -6.24 12.60
C ARG A 174 5.97 -5.42 11.40
N PRO A 175 5.19 -4.42 10.94
CA PRO A 175 5.66 -3.46 9.95
C PRO A 175 6.87 -2.68 10.47
N TYR A 176 7.81 -2.38 9.57
CA TYR A 176 8.95 -1.54 9.85
C TYR A 176 8.93 -0.29 8.96
N PHE A 177 8.88 0.88 9.57
CA PHE A 177 8.75 2.17 8.87
C PHE A 177 10.07 2.96 8.78
N GLY A 178 11.21 2.34 9.06
CA GLY A 178 12.49 3.00 9.27
C GLY A 178 12.65 3.45 10.73
N ARG A 179 13.89 3.76 11.11
CA ARG A 179 14.26 4.10 12.49
C ARG A 179 13.51 5.33 13.03
N ASN A 180 13.33 6.36 12.19
CA ASN A 180 12.62 7.59 12.54
C ASN A 180 11.26 7.68 11.83
N ARG A 181 10.72 6.54 11.39
CA ARG A 181 9.46 6.44 10.64
C ARG A 181 9.47 7.26 9.34
N GLU A 182 10.56 7.16 8.58
CA GLU A 182 10.76 7.87 7.32
C GLU A 182 9.91 7.33 6.18
N PHE A 183 9.47 6.08 6.27
CA PHE A 183 8.70 5.36 5.25
C PHE A 183 7.22 5.24 5.61
N GLY A 184 6.42 4.79 4.63
CA GLY A 184 4.97 4.74 4.74
C GLY A 184 4.33 6.09 4.50
N THR A 185 3.01 6.14 4.41
CA THR A 185 2.22 7.31 3.98
C THR A 185 2.53 8.59 4.78
N ASN A 186 2.86 8.47 6.05
CA ASN A 186 3.20 9.63 6.88
C ASN A 186 4.71 9.91 6.95
N GLY A 187 5.52 9.07 6.32
CA GLY A 187 6.98 9.18 6.34
C GLY A 187 7.51 10.36 5.53
N THR A 188 8.60 10.94 6.00
CA THR A 188 9.25 12.08 5.34
C THR A 188 9.75 11.72 3.95
N GLN A 189 10.34 10.50 3.81
CA GLN A 189 10.79 9.98 2.52
C GLN A 189 9.67 9.82 1.52
N THR A 190 8.57 9.23 1.96
CA THR A 190 7.40 9.02 1.10
C THR A 190 6.80 10.33 0.64
N LYS A 191 6.76 11.35 1.51
CA LYS A 191 6.29 12.69 1.14
C LYS A 191 7.16 13.36 0.07
N GLU A 192 8.46 13.12 0.11
CA GLU A 192 9.40 13.66 -0.89
C GLU A 192 9.30 12.94 -2.23
N THR A 193 9.06 11.63 -2.23
CA THR A 193 9.08 10.80 -3.43
C THR A 193 7.71 10.67 -4.12
N HIS A 194 6.60 10.75 -3.36
CA HIS A 194 5.23 10.56 -3.85
C HIS A 194 4.40 11.85 -3.83
N LYS A 195 4.97 12.96 -4.28
CA LYS A 195 4.34 14.30 -4.26
C LYS A 195 2.96 14.31 -4.91
N ASN A 196 2.82 13.65 -6.06
CA ASN A 196 1.56 13.59 -6.80
C ASN A 196 0.40 12.98 -5.98
N PHE A 197 0.68 11.99 -5.13
CA PHE A 197 -0.32 11.44 -4.21
C PHE A 197 -0.80 12.50 -3.23
N PHE A 198 0.12 13.23 -2.60
CA PHE A 198 -0.22 14.25 -1.60
C PHE A 198 -0.93 15.46 -2.22
N GLU A 199 -0.55 15.86 -3.42
CA GLU A 199 -1.22 16.94 -4.17
C GLU A 199 -2.69 16.56 -4.48
N ARG A 200 -2.92 15.35 -4.99
CA ARG A 200 -4.29 14.85 -5.23
C ARG A 200 -5.12 14.78 -3.94
N ARG A 201 -4.52 14.33 -2.85
CA ARG A 201 -5.18 14.24 -1.53
C ARG A 201 -5.56 15.62 -1.01
N LEU A 202 -4.65 16.60 -1.07
CA LEU A 202 -4.92 17.98 -0.67
C LEU A 202 -6.03 18.60 -1.52
N GLU A 203 -6.01 18.41 -2.84
CA GLU A 203 -7.05 18.91 -3.73
C GLU A 203 -8.43 18.30 -3.42
N ARG A 204 -8.48 17.01 -3.18
CA ARG A 204 -9.72 16.33 -2.76
C ARG A 204 -10.27 16.88 -1.45
N ASP A 205 -9.41 17.08 -0.45
CA ASP A 205 -9.78 17.64 0.84
C ASP A 205 -10.29 19.08 0.71
N ARG A 206 -9.68 19.88 -0.16
CA ARG A 206 -10.12 21.24 -0.50
C ARG A 206 -11.52 21.23 -1.10
N LEU A 207 -11.74 20.41 -2.13
CA LEU A 207 -13.04 20.28 -2.78
C LEU A 207 -14.13 19.75 -1.84
N ALA A 208 -13.80 18.83 -0.94
CA ALA A 208 -14.75 18.32 0.07
C ALA A 208 -15.17 19.43 1.05
N LYS A 209 -14.23 20.26 1.51
CA LYS A 209 -14.52 21.42 2.37
C LYS A 209 -15.39 22.46 1.66
N GLU A 210 -15.10 22.77 0.40
CA GLU A 210 -15.89 23.69 -0.42
C GLU A 210 -17.34 23.19 -0.59
N ARG A 211 -17.52 21.91 -0.96
CA ARG A 211 -18.84 21.28 -1.09
C ARG A 211 -19.61 21.31 0.24
N PHE A 212 -18.93 21.02 1.34
CA PHE A 212 -19.54 21.11 2.68
C PHE A 212 -19.99 22.53 3.00
N SER A 213 -19.13 23.52 2.78
CA SER A 213 -19.46 24.94 2.99
C SER A 213 -20.68 25.38 2.17
N GLN A 214 -20.73 25.00 0.87
CA GLN A 214 -21.88 25.28 0.01
C GLN A 214 -23.18 24.63 0.53
N LYS A 215 -23.11 23.36 0.98
CA LYS A 215 -24.27 22.68 1.57
C LYS A 215 -24.78 23.40 2.82
N VAL A 216 -23.88 23.84 3.69
CA VAL A 216 -24.23 24.60 4.90
C VAL A 216 -24.89 25.94 4.51
N GLN A 217 -24.27 26.72 3.63
CA GLN A 217 -24.81 28.00 3.16
C GLN A 217 -26.20 27.84 2.54
N ASN A 218 -26.39 26.84 1.67
CA ASN A 218 -27.70 26.57 1.06
C ASN A 218 -28.75 26.17 2.08
N ARG A 219 -28.38 25.43 3.14
CA ARG A 219 -29.29 25.07 4.23
C ARG A 219 -29.70 26.29 5.04
N VAL A 220 -28.76 27.17 5.38
CA VAL A 220 -29.00 28.42 6.10
C VAL A 220 -29.92 29.36 5.29
N ARG A 221 -29.65 29.51 3.98
CA ARG A 221 -30.51 30.31 3.08
C ARG A 221 -31.95 29.79 3.06
N ARG A 222 -32.17 28.48 2.93
CA ARG A 222 -33.51 27.86 2.95
C ARG A 222 -34.20 28.08 4.29
N SER A 223 -33.50 27.94 5.42
CA SER A 223 -34.04 28.20 6.76
C SER A 223 -34.49 29.66 6.92
N ASN A 224 -33.71 30.61 6.43
CA ASN A 224 -34.04 32.02 6.51
C ASN A 224 -35.26 32.37 5.62
N MET A 225 -35.35 31.76 4.41
CA MET A 225 -36.53 31.96 3.52
C MET A 225 -37.80 31.37 4.13
N SER A 226 -37.74 30.24 4.83
CA SER A 226 -38.92 29.67 5.52
C SER A 226 -39.41 30.55 6.66
N LYS A 227 -38.50 31.19 7.44
CA LYS A 227 -38.85 32.17 8.45
C LYS A 227 -39.50 33.42 7.90
N VAL A 228 -39.10 33.89 6.74
CA VAL A 228 -39.71 35.05 6.07
C VAL A 228 -41.14 34.72 5.61
N ARG A 229 -41.36 33.56 5.03
CA ARG A 229 -42.71 33.10 4.59
C ARG A 229 -43.67 32.93 5.79
N SER A 230 -43.22 32.46 6.93
CA SER A 230 -44.06 32.29 8.11
C SER A 230 -44.42 33.62 8.79
N ARG A 231 -43.70 34.71 8.53
CA ARG A 231 -44.02 36.06 9.03
C ARG A 231 -45.01 36.79 8.13
N SER A 232 -45.04 36.51 6.82
CA SER A 232 -46.00 37.15 5.88
C SER A 232 -47.44 36.60 5.96
N SER A 233 -47.64 35.43 6.58
CA SER A 233 -48.96 34.83 6.74
C SER A 233 -49.73 35.25 8.01
N ARG A 234 -49.15 36.14 8.85
CA ARG A 234 -49.80 36.64 10.07
C ARG A 234 -50.35 38.06 9.99
N GLY A 235 -50.63 38.60 8.84
CA GLY A 235 -51.11 39.93 8.68
C GLY A 235 -52.24 40.00 7.65
N PHE A 236 -53.46 39.58 8.00
CA PHE A 236 -54.72 40.11 7.49
C PHE A 236 -55.88 39.32 8.15
N GLY A 237 -56.30 39.80 9.31
CA GLY A 237 -57.53 39.40 9.94
C GLY A 237 -58.07 40.60 10.71
N LYS A 238 -58.85 41.41 10.02
CA LYS A 238 -59.89 42.28 10.54
C LYS A 238 -61.08 42.22 9.65
#